data_264ea02a970425d64f25df9337df7bb8
#
_entry.id   264ea02a970425d64f25df9337df7bb8
#
_cell.length_a   1.000
_cell.length_b   1.000
_cell.length_c   1.000
_cell.angle_alpha   90.00
_cell.angle_beta   90.00
_cell.angle_gamma   90.00
#
_symmetry.space_group_name_H-M   'P 1'
#
loop_
_entity.id
_entity.type
_entity.pdbx_description
1 polymer ?
#
loop_
_entity_poly.entity_id
_entity_poly.type
_entity_poly.pdbx_seq_one_letter_code
_entity_poly.pdbx_strand_id
1 'polypeptide(L)'
;MQAANYAETYFDALYSDNSDPWQYQTRWYEKRKRDMCLAVLPKAQYDNAIELGCGNGVFSALLAPRCHALLSVDCNKQAIQLAKQRLAESSHVRVLQGVIPDSLPTAKTTFDLIVISEILYYLSPNDIDTVIVWIKQNLAIGGTLLCCHWRYVIDGFAMTGETVHQRLHQAFNHSALTHQSQIIDSDFLLDVWQYSPNSVAMQENLV
;
A
#
# COMPACT_ATOMS: atom_id res chain seq x y z
N MET A 1 -16.15 -14.21 -2.29
CA MET A 1 -15.50 -15.50 -2.60
C MET A 1 -15.05 -15.64 -4.07
N GLN A 2 -15.85 -15.28 -5.09
CA GLN A 2 -15.42 -15.45 -6.50
C GLN A 2 -14.30 -14.48 -6.96
N ALA A 3 -14.31 -13.22 -6.56
CA ALA A 3 -13.30 -12.23 -6.99
C ALA A 3 -11.92 -12.49 -6.37
N ALA A 4 -11.85 -12.83 -5.08
CA ALA A 4 -10.58 -13.14 -4.42
C ALA A 4 -9.89 -14.36 -5.04
N ASN A 5 -10.64 -15.41 -5.36
CA ASN A 5 -10.12 -16.62 -6.00
C ASN A 5 -9.60 -16.34 -7.44
N TYR A 6 -10.23 -15.39 -8.17
CA TYR A 6 -9.77 -14.99 -9.49
C TYR A 6 -8.43 -14.22 -9.43
N ALA A 7 -8.30 -13.29 -8.48
CA ALA A 7 -7.07 -12.53 -8.29
C ALA A 7 -5.88 -13.44 -7.88
N GLU A 8 -6.09 -14.39 -6.98
CA GLU A 8 -5.06 -15.37 -6.61
C GLU A 8 -4.58 -16.17 -7.81
N THR A 9 -5.50 -16.73 -8.61
CA THR A 9 -5.17 -17.50 -9.83
C THR A 9 -4.42 -16.62 -10.85
N TYR A 10 -4.81 -15.35 -10.99
CA TYR A 10 -4.14 -14.38 -11.86
C TYR A 10 -2.68 -14.16 -11.44
N PHE A 11 -2.45 -13.93 -10.14
CA PHE A 11 -1.08 -13.73 -9.62
C PHE A 11 -0.24 -15.01 -9.67
N ASP A 12 -0.83 -16.18 -9.40
CA ASP A 12 -0.14 -17.46 -9.52
C ASP A 12 0.35 -17.68 -10.95
N ALA A 13 -0.46 -17.37 -11.95
CA ALA A 13 -0.06 -17.45 -13.35
C ALA A 13 1.07 -16.47 -13.69
N LEU A 14 1.03 -15.23 -13.17
CA LEU A 14 2.08 -14.23 -13.42
C LEU A 14 3.42 -14.61 -12.80
N TYR A 15 3.41 -15.15 -11.57
CA TYR A 15 4.63 -15.52 -10.85
C TYR A 15 5.16 -16.91 -11.21
N SER A 16 4.37 -17.77 -11.90
CA SER A 16 4.80 -19.13 -12.24
C SER A 16 6.09 -19.19 -13.05
N ASP A 17 6.22 -18.27 -14.01
CA ASP A 17 7.31 -18.24 -14.97
C ASP A 17 8.24 -17.04 -14.83
N ASN A 18 7.88 -16.08 -13.97
CA ASN A 18 8.63 -14.84 -13.81
C ASN A 18 8.64 -14.34 -12.35
N SER A 19 9.83 -14.26 -11.76
CA SER A 19 10.00 -13.73 -10.39
C SER A 19 9.80 -12.21 -10.26
N ASP A 20 9.73 -11.49 -11.37
CA ASP A 20 9.49 -10.03 -11.42
C ASP A 20 8.59 -9.66 -12.62
N PRO A 21 7.30 -10.05 -12.58
CA PRO A 21 6.37 -9.91 -13.72
C PRO A 21 6.25 -8.47 -14.24
N TRP A 22 6.34 -7.49 -13.36
CA TRP A 22 6.24 -6.07 -13.69
C TRP A 22 7.61 -5.40 -13.88
N GLN A 23 8.72 -6.13 -13.72
CA GLN A 23 10.09 -5.62 -13.78
C GLN A 23 10.33 -4.48 -12.78
N TYR A 24 9.87 -4.66 -11.54
CA TYR A 24 10.00 -3.68 -10.45
C TYR A 24 11.44 -3.21 -10.25
N GLN A 25 12.41 -4.08 -10.48
CA GLN A 25 13.81 -3.76 -10.24
C GLN A 25 14.44 -2.95 -11.37
N THR A 26 13.96 -3.07 -12.60
CA THR A 26 14.66 -2.60 -13.80
C THR A 26 13.94 -1.47 -14.53
N ARG A 27 12.62 -1.40 -14.49
CA ARG A 27 11.85 -0.35 -15.17
C ARG A 27 12.02 1.00 -14.48
N TRP A 28 12.38 2.01 -15.25
CA TRP A 28 12.42 3.40 -14.79
C TRP A 28 11.06 3.88 -14.26
N TYR A 29 9.98 3.50 -14.92
CA TYR A 29 8.61 3.78 -14.47
C TYR A 29 8.39 3.32 -13.02
N GLU A 30 8.71 2.08 -12.70
CA GLU A 30 8.54 1.50 -11.39
C GLU A 30 9.43 2.16 -10.32
N LYS A 31 10.68 2.46 -10.69
CA LYS A 31 11.59 3.19 -9.80
C LYS A 31 11.06 4.60 -9.51
N ARG A 32 10.70 5.36 -10.56
CA ARG A 32 10.17 6.73 -10.44
C ARG A 32 8.92 6.79 -9.56
N LYS A 33 7.97 5.88 -9.75
CA LYS A 33 6.73 5.79 -8.96
C LYS A 33 7.04 5.58 -7.48
N ARG A 34 7.91 4.62 -7.13
CA ARG A 34 8.32 4.36 -5.74
C ARG A 34 9.09 5.52 -5.12
N ASP A 35 9.97 6.18 -5.87
CA ASP A 35 10.70 7.36 -5.39
C ASP A 35 9.71 8.48 -5.02
N MET A 36 8.66 8.70 -5.83
CA MET A 36 7.59 9.65 -5.51
C MET A 36 6.78 9.22 -4.28
N CYS A 37 6.43 7.93 -4.15
CA CYS A 37 5.76 7.41 -2.96
C CYS A 37 6.58 7.68 -1.68
N LEU A 38 7.90 7.49 -1.73
CA LEU A 38 8.77 7.78 -0.58
C LEU A 38 8.90 9.27 -0.29
N ALA A 39 8.96 10.11 -1.36
CA ALA A 39 9.14 11.54 -1.23
C ALA A 39 7.94 12.26 -0.60
N VAL A 40 6.72 11.77 -0.83
CA VAL A 40 5.50 12.37 -0.25
C VAL A 40 5.22 11.95 1.19
N LEU A 41 5.96 10.99 1.75
CA LEU A 41 5.79 10.56 3.13
C LEU A 41 6.25 11.67 4.09
N PRO A 42 5.36 12.21 4.95
CA PRO A 42 5.64 13.41 5.74
C PRO A 42 6.59 13.18 6.92
N LYS A 43 6.78 11.93 7.37
CA LYS A 43 7.68 11.63 8.49
C LYS A 43 8.97 10.99 8.03
N ALA A 44 10.09 11.32 8.67
CA ALA A 44 11.36 10.68 8.42
C ALA A 44 11.37 9.21 8.85
N GLN A 45 10.69 8.89 9.96
CA GLN A 45 10.59 7.55 10.55
C GLN A 45 9.16 7.24 10.99
N TYR A 46 8.81 5.96 10.94
CA TYR A 46 7.54 5.38 11.38
C TYR A 46 7.79 4.27 12.38
N ASP A 47 6.99 4.20 13.45
CA ASP A 47 7.17 3.20 14.50
C ASP A 47 6.62 1.84 14.09
N ASN A 48 5.43 1.81 13.50
CA ASN A 48 4.74 0.58 13.14
C ASN A 48 4.02 0.74 11.80
N ALA A 49 4.64 0.24 10.74
CA ALA A 49 4.14 0.34 9.37
C ALA A 49 3.53 -0.98 8.88
N ILE A 50 2.56 -0.86 7.97
CA ILE A 50 2.07 -1.99 7.18
C ILE A 50 2.02 -1.63 5.70
N GLU A 51 2.48 -2.56 4.86
CA GLU A 51 2.36 -2.54 3.41
C GLU A 51 1.43 -3.67 2.96
N LEU A 52 0.34 -3.31 2.29
CA LEU A 52 -0.61 -4.25 1.71
C LEU A 52 -0.31 -4.42 0.21
N GLY A 53 -0.07 -5.66 -0.23
CA GLY A 53 0.32 -5.97 -1.60
C GLY A 53 1.82 -5.76 -1.84
N CYS A 54 2.67 -6.36 -1.01
CA CYS A 54 4.12 -6.12 -1.09
C CYS A 54 4.82 -6.76 -2.30
N GLY A 55 4.15 -7.65 -3.03
CA GLY A 55 4.73 -8.38 -4.15
C GLY A 55 6.04 -9.08 -3.77
N ASN A 56 7.06 -8.93 -4.59
CA ASN A 56 8.40 -9.50 -4.35
C ASN A 56 9.29 -8.66 -3.40
N GLY A 57 8.69 -7.70 -2.66
CA GLY A 57 9.34 -6.95 -1.58
C GLY A 57 10.26 -5.81 -2.04
N VAL A 58 10.20 -5.39 -3.30
CA VAL A 58 11.06 -4.28 -3.79
C VAL A 58 10.72 -2.97 -3.09
N PHE A 59 9.44 -2.65 -2.93
CA PHE A 59 9.04 -1.43 -2.23
C PHE A 59 9.22 -1.57 -0.71
N SER A 60 8.92 -2.75 -0.14
CA SER A 60 9.22 -3.04 1.28
C SER A 60 10.67 -2.75 1.65
N ALA A 61 11.63 -3.13 0.79
CA ALA A 61 13.06 -2.89 1.02
C ALA A 61 13.42 -1.38 1.06
N LEU A 62 12.67 -0.56 0.35
CA LEU A 62 12.83 0.90 0.36
C LEU A 62 12.11 1.56 1.55
N LEU A 63 11.01 0.96 2.02
CA LEU A 63 10.28 1.40 3.22
C LEU A 63 11.00 1.00 4.51
N ALA A 64 11.66 -0.17 4.53
CA ALA A 64 12.29 -0.72 5.72
C ALA A 64 13.22 0.26 6.46
N PRO A 65 14.11 1.03 5.79
CA PRO A 65 14.96 2.02 6.48
C PRO A 65 14.17 3.18 7.12
N ARG A 66 12.91 3.35 6.77
CA ARG A 66 11.99 4.39 7.26
C ARG A 66 11.05 3.88 8.37
N CYS A 67 11.22 2.63 8.85
CA CYS A 67 10.32 1.99 9.80
C CYS A 67 11.10 1.32 10.94
N HIS A 68 10.60 1.43 12.18
CA HIS A 68 11.10 0.62 13.30
C HIS A 68 10.50 -0.79 13.28
N ALA A 69 9.27 -0.94 12.81
CA ALA A 69 8.65 -2.22 12.49
C ALA A 69 7.85 -2.10 11.19
N LEU A 70 8.01 -3.07 10.29
CA LEU A 70 7.25 -3.14 9.03
C LEU A 70 6.61 -4.53 8.88
N LEU A 71 5.32 -4.55 8.66
CA LEU A 71 4.58 -5.74 8.25
C LEU A 71 4.25 -5.63 6.76
N SER A 72 4.79 -6.55 5.94
CA SER A 72 4.50 -6.62 4.51
C SER A 72 3.62 -7.84 4.22
N VAL A 73 2.50 -7.64 3.54
CA VAL A 73 1.50 -8.68 3.27
C VAL A 73 1.26 -8.82 1.77
N ASP A 74 1.19 -10.06 1.28
CA ASP A 74 0.80 -10.37 -0.10
C ASP A 74 0.06 -11.71 -0.14
N CYS A 75 -0.83 -11.90 -1.12
CA CYS A 75 -1.57 -13.16 -1.27
C CYS A 75 -0.73 -14.24 -1.96
N ASN A 76 0.18 -13.88 -2.86
CA ASN A 76 0.93 -14.83 -3.68
C ASN A 76 2.11 -15.44 -2.91
N LYS A 77 2.12 -16.77 -2.84
CA LYS A 77 3.14 -17.53 -2.10
C LYS A 77 4.56 -17.33 -2.65
N GLN A 78 4.72 -17.25 -3.96
CA GLN A 78 6.03 -17.08 -4.60
C GLN A 78 6.55 -15.67 -4.38
N ALA A 79 5.70 -14.65 -4.51
CA ALA A 79 6.03 -13.27 -4.17
C ALA A 79 6.52 -13.14 -2.72
N ILE A 80 5.83 -13.78 -1.76
CA ILE A 80 6.22 -13.82 -0.34
C ILE A 80 7.59 -14.48 -0.13
N GLN A 81 7.91 -15.56 -0.86
CA GLN A 81 9.23 -16.19 -0.76
C GLN A 81 10.34 -15.24 -1.23
N LEU A 82 10.11 -14.55 -2.36
CA LEU A 82 11.05 -13.56 -2.90
C LEU A 82 11.22 -12.37 -1.95
N ALA A 83 10.11 -11.87 -1.39
CA ALA A 83 10.14 -10.78 -0.41
C ALA A 83 10.92 -11.16 0.85
N LYS A 84 10.72 -12.38 1.39
CA LYS A 84 11.49 -12.90 2.53
C LYS A 84 12.98 -12.99 2.24
N GLN A 85 13.36 -13.43 1.05
CA GLN A 85 14.76 -13.48 0.64
C GLN A 85 15.36 -12.08 0.54
N ARG A 86 14.64 -11.13 -0.08
CA ARG A 86 15.07 -9.73 -0.22
C ARG A 86 15.26 -9.02 1.11
N LEU A 87 14.42 -9.31 2.09
CA LEU A 87 14.36 -8.64 3.39
C LEU A 87 15.04 -9.43 4.51
N ALA A 88 15.81 -10.49 4.17
CA ALA A 88 16.42 -11.39 5.15
C ALA A 88 17.31 -10.67 6.18
N GLU A 89 18.01 -9.60 5.77
CA GLU A 89 18.88 -8.80 6.64
C GLU A 89 18.10 -7.74 7.47
N SER A 90 16.80 -7.55 7.19
CA SER A 90 15.96 -6.54 7.86
C SER A 90 15.15 -7.19 8.97
N SER A 91 15.75 -7.42 10.14
CA SER A 91 15.14 -8.17 11.26
C SER A 91 13.85 -7.53 11.82
N HIS A 92 13.62 -6.24 11.58
CA HIS A 92 12.43 -5.49 11.96
C HIS A 92 11.29 -5.60 10.95
N VAL A 93 11.50 -6.31 9.82
CA VAL A 93 10.48 -6.53 8.79
C VAL A 93 9.91 -7.95 8.90
N ARG A 94 8.58 -8.03 8.95
CA ARG A 94 7.85 -9.30 8.91
C ARG A 94 7.11 -9.41 7.59
N VAL A 95 7.29 -10.53 6.90
CA VAL A 95 6.62 -10.81 5.61
C VAL A 95 5.65 -11.97 5.80
N LEU A 96 4.35 -11.71 5.57
CA LEU A 96 3.27 -12.69 5.77
C LEU A 96 2.48 -12.90 4.49
N GLN A 97 2.12 -14.15 4.23
CA GLN A 97 1.13 -14.46 3.22
C GLN A 97 -0.28 -14.22 3.76
N GLY A 98 -1.10 -13.50 2.99
CA GLY A 98 -2.48 -13.23 3.36
C GLY A 98 -3.28 -12.57 2.25
N VAL A 99 -4.55 -12.93 2.16
CA VAL A 99 -5.51 -12.35 1.19
C VAL A 99 -6.23 -11.17 1.83
N ILE A 100 -6.24 -10.03 1.17
CA ILE A 100 -6.93 -8.83 1.63
C ILE A 100 -8.36 -8.84 1.09
N PRO A 101 -9.39 -8.56 1.92
CA PRO A 101 -9.33 -8.06 3.29
C PRO A 101 -9.26 -9.13 4.40
N ASP A 102 -9.44 -10.41 4.10
CA ASP A 102 -9.66 -11.48 5.10
C ASP A 102 -8.49 -11.65 6.08
N SER A 103 -7.27 -11.35 5.62
CA SER A 103 -6.04 -11.47 6.41
C SER A 103 -5.56 -10.14 7.01
N LEU A 104 -6.39 -9.11 7.02
CA LEU A 104 -6.05 -7.86 7.69
C LEU A 104 -5.89 -8.10 9.20
N PRO A 105 -4.85 -7.51 9.85
CA PRO A 105 -4.68 -7.66 11.28
C PRO A 105 -5.91 -7.20 12.07
N THR A 106 -6.41 -8.08 12.95
CA THR A 106 -7.59 -7.82 13.78
C THR A 106 -7.25 -7.39 15.21
N ALA A 107 -5.99 -7.53 15.61
CA ALA A 107 -5.51 -7.16 16.93
C ALA A 107 -5.49 -5.63 17.09
N LYS A 108 -5.54 -5.13 18.34
CA LYS A 108 -5.50 -3.70 18.74
C LYS A 108 -4.19 -2.98 18.38
N THR A 109 -3.52 -3.41 17.32
CA THR A 109 -2.27 -2.84 16.85
C THR A 109 -2.61 -1.72 15.87
N THR A 110 -2.34 -0.49 16.25
CA THR A 110 -2.45 0.65 15.32
C THR A 110 -1.16 0.81 14.53
N PHE A 111 -1.31 1.28 13.30
CA PHE A 111 -0.19 1.58 12.39
C PHE A 111 -0.07 3.09 12.22
N ASP A 112 1.13 3.62 12.32
CA ASP A 112 1.39 5.03 12.02
C ASP A 112 1.77 5.26 10.55
N LEU A 113 1.96 4.16 9.78
CA LEU A 113 2.01 4.15 8.32
C LEU A 113 1.23 2.97 7.74
N ILE A 114 0.28 3.26 6.86
CA ILE A 114 -0.37 2.27 6.02
C ILE A 114 -0.04 2.60 4.56
N VAL A 115 0.56 1.65 3.84
CA VAL A 115 0.90 1.77 2.42
C VAL A 115 0.08 0.77 1.63
N ILE A 116 -0.61 1.27 0.60
CA ILE A 116 -1.42 0.47 -0.32
C ILE A 116 -1.05 0.88 -1.75
N SER A 117 -0.28 0.02 -2.41
CA SER A 117 0.19 0.31 -3.76
C SER A 117 -0.17 -0.83 -4.71
N GLU A 118 -0.87 -0.50 -5.79
CA GLU A 118 -1.17 -1.38 -6.91
C GLU A 118 -2.03 -2.61 -6.56
N ILE A 119 -2.94 -2.52 -5.56
CA ILE A 119 -3.77 -3.68 -5.18
C ILE A 119 -5.28 -3.45 -5.16
N LEU A 120 -5.78 -2.25 -4.80
CA LEU A 120 -7.22 -2.10 -4.54
C LEU A 120 -8.09 -2.32 -5.78
N TYR A 121 -7.60 -2.09 -6.96
CA TYR A 121 -8.36 -2.34 -8.19
C TYR A 121 -8.53 -3.83 -8.51
N TYR A 122 -7.83 -4.73 -7.82
CA TYR A 122 -8.05 -6.18 -7.90
C TYR A 122 -9.19 -6.66 -6.97
N LEU A 123 -9.63 -5.80 -6.04
CA LEU A 123 -10.65 -6.12 -5.06
C LEU A 123 -12.05 -5.80 -5.58
N SER A 124 -13.06 -6.46 -5.01
CA SER A 124 -14.45 -6.06 -5.22
C SER A 124 -14.75 -4.71 -4.52
N PRO A 125 -15.78 -3.97 -4.96
CA PRO A 125 -16.21 -2.76 -4.26
C PRO A 125 -16.48 -2.97 -2.76
N ASN A 126 -17.05 -4.11 -2.38
CA ASN A 126 -17.35 -4.42 -0.97
C ASN A 126 -16.06 -4.71 -0.17
N ASP A 127 -15.09 -5.37 -0.79
CA ASP A 127 -13.79 -5.62 -0.15
C ASP A 127 -13.01 -4.33 0.06
N ILE A 128 -13.07 -3.39 -0.91
CA ILE A 128 -12.50 -2.05 -0.75
C ILE A 128 -13.16 -1.32 0.42
N ASP A 129 -14.48 -1.38 0.57
CA ASP A 129 -15.18 -0.78 1.71
C ASP A 129 -14.73 -1.39 3.04
N THR A 130 -14.51 -2.71 3.07
CA THR A 130 -13.98 -3.41 4.24
C THR A 130 -12.57 -2.91 4.58
N VAL A 131 -11.69 -2.76 3.58
CA VAL A 131 -10.34 -2.17 3.76
C VAL A 131 -10.44 -0.73 4.28
N ILE A 132 -11.33 0.09 3.74
CA ILE A 132 -11.55 1.48 4.19
C ILE A 132 -11.98 1.53 5.66
N VAL A 133 -12.91 0.67 6.07
CA VAL A 133 -13.34 0.58 7.48
C VAL A 133 -12.17 0.17 8.35
N TRP A 134 -11.40 -0.82 7.92
CA TRP A 134 -10.22 -1.27 8.65
C TRP A 134 -9.16 -0.16 8.79
N ILE A 135 -8.88 0.63 7.73
CA ILE A 135 -7.97 1.78 7.78
C ILE A 135 -8.41 2.76 8.87
N LYS A 136 -9.68 3.16 8.89
CA LYS A 136 -10.23 4.11 9.88
C LYS A 136 -10.08 3.61 11.33
N GLN A 137 -10.08 2.31 11.54
CA GLN A 137 -9.98 1.70 12.86
C GLN A 137 -8.53 1.46 13.31
N ASN A 138 -7.59 1.32 12.37
CA ASN A 138 -6.23 0.85 12.66
C ASN A 138 -5.13 1.87 12.31
N LEU A 139 -5.47 2.98 11.64
CA LEU A 139 -4.54 4.08 11.48
C LEU A 139 -4.45 4.87 12.78
N ALA A 140 -3.23 5.00 13.32
CA ALA A 140 -2.96 5.73 14.55
C ALA A 140 -3.24 7.24 14.38
N ILE A 141 -3.55 7.93 15.48
CA ILE A 141 -3.58 9.41 15.51
C ILE A 141 -2.17 9.91 15.11
N GLY A 142 -2.10 10.86 14.17
CA GLY A 142 -0.85 11.30 13.56
C GLY A 142 -0.27 10.34 12.52
N GLY A 143 -0.98 9.25 12.21
CA GLY A 143 -0.58 8.27 11.20
C GLY A 143 -0.81 8.74 9.78
N THR A 144 -0.12 8.10 8.84
CA THR A 144 -0.13 8.38 7.40
C THR A 144 -0.71 7.20 6.64
N LEU A 145 -1.64 7.45 5.73
CA LEU A 145 -2.10 6.53 4.70
C LEU A 145 -1.54 6.99 3.37
N LEU A 146 -0.85 6.10 2.65
CA LEU A 146 -0.40 6.30 1.27
C LEU A 146 -1.10 5.31 0.36
N CYS A 147 -1.73 5.80 -0.71
CA CYS A 147 -2.33 4.97 -1.76
C CYS A 147 -1.77 5.37 -3.12
N CYS A 148 -1.29 4.39 -3.90
CA CYS A 148 -0.78 4.60 -5.25
C CYS A 148 -1.31 3.54 -6.20
N HIS A 149 -1.94 3.94 -7.32
CA HIS A 149 -2.56 3.00 -8.25
C HIS A 149 -2.38 3.42 -9.70
N TRP A 150 -2.09 2.43 -10.55
CA TRP A 150 -2.12 2.51 -12.01
C TRP A 150 -3.49 2.98 -12.50
N ARG A 151 -3.52 3.83 -13.53
CA ARG A 151 -4.76 4.48 -13.99
C ARG A 151 -5.52 3.69 -15.03
N TYR A 152 -4.81 2.89 -15.81
CA TYR A 152 -5.40 2.21 -16.94
C TYR A 152 -6.15 0.94 -16.51
N VAL A 153 -7.09 0.51 -17.36
CA VAL A 153 -7.85 -0.72 -17.13
C VAL A 153 -6.93 -1.93 -17.14
N ILE A 154 -7.17 -2.86 -16.24
CA ILE A 154 -6.53 -4.17 -16.22
C ILE A 154 -7.56 -5.20 -16.67
N ASP A 155 -7.23 -5.96 -17.70
CA ASP A 155 -8.13 -6.95 -18.25
C ASP A 155 -8.59 -7.95 -17.19
N GLY A 156 -9.90 -8.19 -17.14
CA GLY A 156 -10.51 -9.08 -16.16
C GLY A 156 -10.85 -8.42 -14.81
N PHE A 157 -10.49 -7.15 -14.56
CA PHE A 157 -10.83 -6.42 -13.34
C PHE A 157 -11.71 -5.21 -13.66
N ALA A 158 -12.77 -5.03 -12.86
CA ALA A 158 -13.77 -3.98 -13.09
C ALA A 158 -13.37 -2.61 -12.54
N MET A 159 -12.43 -2.57 -11.58
CA MET A 159 -12.01 -1.34 -10.94
C MET A 159 -10.78 -0.75 -11.63
N THR A 160 -10.73 0.57 -11.71
CA THR A 160 -9.56 1.33 -12.18
C THR A 160 -8.95 2.13 -11.04
N GLY A 161 -7.74 2.63 -11.20
CA GLY A 161 -7.12 3.52 -10.22
C GLY A 161 -7.99 4.75 -9.93
N GLU A 162 -8.60 5.36 -10.96
CA GLU A 162 -9.53 6.47 -10.78
C GLU A 162 -10.73 6.11 -9.90
N THR A 163 -11.36 4.97 -10.16
CA THR A 163 -12.52 4.52 -9.38
C THR A 163 -12.14 4.24 -7.93
N VAL A 164 -10.97 3.63 -7.72
CA VAL A 164 -10.42 3.37 -6.38
C VAL A 164 -10.18 4.69 -5.64
N HIS A 165 -9.42 5.63 -6.23
CA HIS A 165 -9.10 6.90 -5.60
C HIS A 165 -10.34 7.76 -5.34
N GLN A 166 -11.30 7.80 -6.28
CA GLN A 166 -12.59 8.46 -6.07
C GLN A 166 -13.33 7.90 -4.85
N ARG A 167 -13.33 6.56 -4.70
CA ARG A 167 -13.97 5.90 -3.55
C ARG A 167 -13.26 6.22 -2.24
N LEU A 168 -11.93 6.25 -2.23
CA LEU A 168 -11.13 6.66 -1.06
C LEU A 168 -11.43 8.12 -0.67
N HIS A 169 -11.43 9.05 -1.63
CA HIS A 169 -11.78 10.46 -1.38
C HIS A 169 -13.19 10.59 -0.81
N GLN A 170 -14.19 9.91 -1.37
CA GLN A 170 -15.56 9.91 -0.85
C GLN A 170 -15.63 9.38 0.59
N ALA A 171 -14.91 8.29 0.89
CA ALA A 171 -14.92 7.65 2.19
C ALA A 171 -14.21 8.47 3.27
N PHE A 172 -13.15 9.21 2.91
CA PHE A 172 -12.40 10.03 3.85
C PHE A 172 -12.88 11.48 3.91
N ASN A 173 -13.73 11.91 2.98
CA ASN A 173 -14.41 13.20 3.07
C ASN A 173 -15.23 13.25 4.36
N HIS A 174 -15.09 14.34 5.13
CA HIS A 174 -15.72 14.49 6.44
C HIS A 174 -15.29 13.46 7.51
N SER A 175 -14.16 12.78 7.31
CA SER A 175 -13.52 11.95 8.35
C SER A 175 -12.43 12.74 9.09
N ALA A 176 -11.79 12.09 10.08
CA ALA A 176 -10.64 12.66 10.76
C ALA A 176 -9.32 12.59 9.94
N LEU A 177 -9.37 11.97 8.76
CA LEU A 177 -8.22 11.92 7.85
C LEU A 177 -8.22 13.17 6.96
N THR A 178 -7.17 13.96 7.06
CA THR A 178 -6.95 15.13 6.21
C THR A 178 -6.13 14.71 4.97
N HIS A 179 -6.62 15.06 3.79
CA HIS A 179 -5.88 14.86 2.55
C HIS A 179 -4.70 15.85 2.50
N GLN A 180 -3.48 15.32 2.43
CA GLN A 180 -2.25 16.11 2.53
C GLN A 180 -1.60 16.38 1.18
N SER A 181 -1.54 15.36 0.32
CA SER A 181 -0.84 15.46 -0.95
C SER A 181 -1.50 14.59 -2.00
N GLN A 182 -1.49 15.08 -3.24
CA GLN A 182 -1.91 14.33 -4.41
C GLN A 182 -0.92 14.52 -5.54
N ILE A 183 -0.57 13.43 -6.22
CA ILE A 183 0.11 13.45 -7.51
C ILE A 183 -0.81 12.79 -8.53
N ILE A 184 -1.18 13.56 -9.55
CA ILE A 184 -1.92 13.07 -10.72
C ILE A 184 -0.90 12.94 -11.84
N ASP A 185 -0.29 11.77 -11.94
CA ASP A 185 0.64 11.45 -13.03
C ASP A 185 -0.15 11.00 -14.28
N SER A 186 0.50 10.93 -15.42
CA SER A 186 -0.13 10.38 -16.64
C SER A 186 -0.54 8.92 -16.45
N ASP A 187 0.24 8.16 -15.68
CA ASP A 187 0.11 6.71 -15.59
C ASP A 187 -0.39 6.21 -14.24
N PHE A 188 -0.28 6.99 -13.16
CA PHE A 188 -0.74 6.61 -11.83
C PHE A 188 -1.33 7.79 -11.05
N LEU A 189 -2.12 7.46 -10.04
CA LEU A 189 -2.59 8.37 -8.99
C LEU A 189 -1.88 8.02 -7.70
N LEU A 190 -1.45 9.05 -6.97
CA LEU A 190 -0.83 8.90 -5.66
C LEU A 190 -1.46 9.90 -4.70
N ASP A 191 -2.08 9.41 -3.64
CA ASP A 191 -2.70 10.23 -2.60
C ASP A 191 -2.15 9.88 -1.23
N VAL A 192 -2.00 10.91 -0.38
CA VAL A 192 -1.59 10.79 1.01
C VAL A 192 -2.63 11.45 1.91
N TRP A 193 -3.08 10.72 2.91
CA TRP A 193 -3.92 11.24 4.01
C TRP A 193 -3.17 11.11 5.34
N GLN A 194 -3.41 12.06 6.23
CA GLN A 194 -2.93 12.02 7.61
C GLN A 194 -4.08 12.09 8.62
N TYR A 195 -3.96 11.32 9.68
CA TYR A 195 -4.86 11.40 10.82
C TYR A 195 -4.38 12.49 11.80
N SER A 196 -4.11 13.70 11.28
CA SER A 196 -3.69 14.89 12.04
C SER A 196 -3.74 16.13 11.15
N PRO A 197 -4.07 17.31 11.70
CA PRO A 197 -4.00 18.56 10.95
C PRO A 197 -2.57 19.16 10.87
N ASN A 198 -1.58 18.62 11.56
CA ASN A 198 -0.26 19.22 11.66
C ASN A 198 0.58 18.98 10.40
N SER A 199 1.00 20.06 9.73
CA SER A 199 1.95 19.99 8.62
C SER A 199 3.35 19.61 9.11
N VAL A 200 4.24 19.22 8.18
CA VAL A 200 5.67 18.95 8.49
C VAL A 200 6.32 20.18 9.13
N ALA A 201 6.08 21.36 8.60
CA ALA A 201 6.62 22.62 9.15
C ALA A 201 6.14 22.88 10.59
N MET A 202 4.88 22.57 10.90
CA MET A 202 4.36 22.66 12.27
C MET A 202 5.01 21.64 13.21
N GLN A 203 5.24 20.40 12.71
CA GLN A 203 5.90 19.35 13.51
C GLN A 203 7.36 19.70 13.84
N GLU A 204 8.02 20.45 12.96
CA GLU A 204 9.41 20.91 13.13
C GLU A 204 9.53 22.31 13.77
N ASN A 205 8.40 22.89 14.23
CA ASN A 205 8.33 24.23 14.84
C ASN A 205 8.87 25.35 13.93
N LEU A 206 8.62 25.24 12.63
CA LEU A 206 8.99 26.27 11.64
C LEU A 206 7.91 27.34 11.47
N VAL A 207 6.67 27.02 11.89
CA VAL A 207 5.48 27.89 11.86
C VAL A 207 4.61 27.61 13.07
#